data_760b1e05f81f2bb488a7f06407df658d
#
_entry.id   760b1e05f81f2bb488a7f06407df658d
#
_cell.length_a   1.000
_cell.length_b   1.000
_cell.length_c   1.000
_cell.angle_alpha   90.00
_cell.angle_beta   90.00
_cell.angle_gamma   90.00
#
_symmetry.space_group_name_H-M   'P 1'
#
loop_
_entity.id
_entity.type
_entity.pdbx_description
1 polymer ?
#
loop_
_entity_poly.entity_id
_entity_poly.type
_entity_poly.pdbx_seq_one_letter_code
_entity_poly.pdbx_strand_id
1 'polypeptide(L)'
;MYLEQIMTMLGLSDLQFALAVIGILILLLVAIFNIKHAYARKKARQEGEYSSDDRFAREPTFGQSLTDAESIERSEPSFDGSLYQSNLTPEKFAIDPRIDCVITLRFDEAISGAEILEEVSTWTDLGSQSSARWMCEGLNADVDAAETWEELDPEATYSELQLAIQLASRRGPIGVLELSDFCSRAQALAETLGSQIDMPSVSTMLESAKELDGMAADSDIQLSINILFDEPCPWGNFDALMRQRGFKLARNGRQYEYYSNGVLMFSSSELDPNRTVAQLTLLLDVPLVAQDERAFERMLDEGIEIAQVVHGRLVDDNGINLSEAAVISIRQHLDVLYANLEKNGVPSGSSTASRLFS
;
A
#
# COMPACT_ATOMS: atom_id res chain seq x y z
N MET A 1 0.40 55.54 -1.96
CA MET A 1 1.67 56.28 -2.01
C MET A 1 2.90 55.37 -2.06
N TYR A 2 3.13 54.41 -1.13
CA TYR A 2 4.28 53.49 -1.23
C TYR A 2 4.17 52.45 -2.35
N LEU A 3 2.99 51.93 -2.63
CA LEU A 3 2.72 50.93 -3.69
C LEU A 3 2.92 51.55 -5.09
N GLU A 4 2.49 52.78 -5.34
CA GLU A 4 2.65 53.46 -6.59
C GLU A 4 4.13 53.78 -6.93
N GLN A 5 4.94 54.08 -5.89
CA GLN A 5 6.38 54.26 -6.05
C GLN A 5 7.11 52.98 -6.44
N ILE A 6 6.68 51.82 -5.95
CA ILE A 6 7.25 50.51 -6.31
C ILE A 6 6.88 50.15 -7.75
N MET A 7 5.64 50.39 -8.16
CA MET A 7 5.16 50.14 -9.53
C MET A 7 5.91 50.97 -10.59
N THR A 8 6.15 52.24 -10.31
CA THR A 8 6.92 53.13 -11.23
C THR A 8 8.39 52.75 -11.28
N MET A 9 8.97 52.23 -10.21
CA MET A 9 10.37 51.79 -10.16
C MET A 9 10.63 50.48 -10.93
N LEU A 10 9.64 49.61 -11.01
CA LEU A 10 9.74 48.30 -11.68
C LEU A 10 9.23 48.33 -13.15
N GLY A 11 8.65 49.45 -13.62
CA GLY A 11 8.14 49.58 -14.99
C GLY A 11 7.03 48.59 -15.37
N LEU A 12 6.30 48.10 -14.37
CA LEU A 12 5.24 47.09 -14.53
C LEU A 12 3.89 47.79 -14.75
N SER A 13 3.07 47.26 -15.67
CA SER A 13 1.69 47.69 -15.79
C SER A 13 0.85 47.18 -14.62
N ASP A 14 -0.27 47.88 -14.32
CA ASP A 14 -1.19 47.52 -13.24
C ASP A 14 -1.62 46.06 -13.30
N LEU A 15 -1.81 45.51 -14.51
CA LEU A 15 -2.15 44.11 -14.73
C LEU A 15 -0.99 43.16 -14.39
N GLN A 16 0.23 43.51 -14.74
CA GLN A 16 1.43 42.71 -14.43
C GLN A 16 1.72 42.69 -12.94
N PHE A 17 1.50 43.82 -12.25
CA PHE A 17 1.64 43.92 -10.81
C PHE A 17 0.56 43.04 -10.09
N ALA A 18 -0.69 43.10 -10.51
CA ALA A 18 -1.76 42.26 -9.97
C ALA A 18 -1.45 40.77 -10.15
N LEU A 19 -0.99 40.37 -11.34
CA LEU A 19 -0.58 38.98 -11.62
C LEU A 19 0.61 38.53 -10.75
N ALA A 20 1.61 39.40 -10.54
CA ALA A 20 2.76 39.12 -9.69
C ALA A 20 2.34 38.94 -8.22
N VAL A 21 1.43 39.77 -7.70
CA VAL A 21 0.89 39.64 -6.34
C VAL A 21 0.10 38.34 -6.16
N ILE A 22 -0.74 37.98 -7.13
CA ILE A 22 -1.49 36.72 -7.11
C ILE A 22 -0.52 35.54 -7.15
N GLY A 23 0.51 35.55 -7.97
CA GLY A 23 1.53 34.51 -8.05
C GLY A 23 2.29 34.33 -6.74
N ILE A 24 2.69 35.43 -6.08
CA ILE A 24 3.34 35.39 -4.76
C ILE A 24 2.39 34.82 -3.69
N LEU A 25 1.11 35.17 -3.75
CA LEU A 25 0.11 34.70 -2.79
C LEU A 25 -0.15 33.19 -2.93
N ILE A 26 -0.18 32.69 -4.16
CA ILE A 26 -0.28 31.25 -4.44
C ILE A 26 0.97 30.52 -3.93
N LEU A 27 2.17 31.04 -4.19
CA LEU A 27 3.42 30.44 -3.71
C LEU A 27 3.48 30.40 -2.17
N LEU A 28 3.01 31.45 -1.49
CA LEU A 28 2.91 31.48 -0.03
C LEU A 28 1.90 30.45 0.50
N LEU A 29 0.75 30.29 -0.15
CA LEU A 29 -0.24 29.27 0.22
C LEU A 29 0.34 27.86 0.06
N VAL A 30 1.01 27.57 -1.04
CA VAL A 30 1.68 26.27 -1.27
C VAL A 30 2.78 26.03 -0.24
N ALA A 31 3.59 27.06 0.08
CA ALA A 31 4.63 26.94 1.11
C ALA A 31 4.05 26.67 2.49
N ILE A 32 2.96 27.33 2.89
CA ILE A 32 2.26 27.12 4.17
C ILE A 32 1.66 25.70 4.21
N PHE A 33 1.09 25.24 3.10
CA PHE A 33 0.54 23.88 2.99
C PHE A 33 1.64 22.83 3.13
N ASN A 34 2.76 22.98 2.45
CA ASN A 34 3.91 22.09 2.56
C ASN A 34 4.54 22.09 3.97
N ILE A 35 4.61 23.26 4.62
CA ILE A 35 5.11 23.36 6.00
C ILE A 35 4.17 22.64 6.97
N LYS A 36 2.85 22.79 6.85
CA LYS A 36 1.88 22.04 7.68
C LYS A 36 2.00 20.53 7.47
N HIS A 37 2.15 20.08 6.22
CA HIS A 37 2.36 18.66 5.92
C HIS A 37 3.69 18.12 6.46
N ALA A 38 4.77 18.90 6.39
CA ALA A 38 6.07 18.53 6.95
C ALA A 38 6.06 18.47 8.49
N TYR A 39 5.33 19.37 9.14
CA TYR A 39 5.16 19.35 10.61
C TYR A 39 4.30 18.19 11.09
N ALA A 40 3.25 17.80 10.35
CA ALA A 40 2.43 16.63 10.66
C ALA A 40 3.25 15.34 10.59
N ARG A 41 4.11 15.18 9.56
CA ARG A 41 5.02 14.04 9.44
C ARG A 41 6.11 13.99 10.53
N LYS A 42 6.62 15.14 10.99
CA LYS A 42 7.58 15.20 12.10
C LYS A 42 6.96 14.84 13.45
N LYS A 43 5.71 15.23 13.68
CA LYS A 43 4.99 14.91 14.93
C LYS A 43 4.70 13.41 15.04
N ALA A 44 4.28 12.77 13.95
CA ALA A 44 4.07 11.32 13.90
C ALA A 44 5.38 10.52 14.12
N ARG A 45 6.53 11.08 13.73
CA ARG A 45 7.84 10.44 13.93
C ARG A 45 8.39 10.59 15.35
N GLN A 46 8.02 11.66 16.07
CA GLN A 46 8.42 11.88 17.47
C GLN A 46 7.55 11.13 18.48
N GLU A 47 6.30 10.82 18.14
CA GLU A 47 5.42 10.00 19.01
C GLU A 47 5.74 8.49 18.91
N GLY A 48 6.45 8.03 17.86
CA GLY A 48 6.94 6.65 17.73
C GLY A 48 8.25 6.34 18.47
N GLU A 49 9.00 7.35 18.91
CA GLU A 49 10.35 7.17 19.50
C GLU A 49 10.37 7.28 21.04
N TYR A 50 9.22 7.47 21.68
CA TYR A 50 9.13 7.64 23.15
C TYR A 50 8.41 6.50 23.89
N SER A 51 8.39 5.26 23.34
CA SER A 51 7.76 4.11 24.00
C SER A 51 8.62 2.84 24.06
N SER A 52 9.95 2.97 24.13
CA SER A 52 10.81 1.81 24.35
C SER A 52 11.97 2.10 25.29
N ASP A 53 11.67 2.57 26.51
CA ASP A 53 12.58 2.41 27.65
C ASP A 53 11.77 2.70 28.93
N ASP A 54 11.37 1.66 29.63
CA ASP A 54 11.16 1.53 31.08
C ASP A 54 10.10 0.46 31.41
N ARG A 55 10.39 -0.82 31.21
CA ARG A 55 9.71 -1.91 31.96
C ARG A 55 10.55 -3.18 32.04
N PHE A 56 11.77 -3.09 32.54
CA PHE A 56 12.47 -4.24 33.11
C PHE A 56 12.95 -3.89 34.51
N ALA A 57 12.08 -4.00 35.48
CA ALA A 57 12.45 -4.23 36.88
C ALA A 57 11.19 -4.46 37.73
N ARG A 58 10.76 -5.71 37.82
CA ARG A 58 10.12 -6.28 39.02
C ARG A 58 9.81 -7.76 38.79
N GLU A 59 10.66 -8.60 39.32
CA GLU A 59 10.37 -10.01 39.57
C GLU A 59 9.27 -10.11 40.64
N PRO A 60 8.27 -10.98 40.48
CA PRO A 60 7.47 -11.42 41.62
C PRO A 60 8.00 -12.75 42.15
N THR A 61 8.37 -12.72 43.39
CA THR A 61 8.74 -13.81 44.27
C THR A 61 7.59 -14.83 44.42
N PHE A 62 7.94 -16.11 44.24
CA PHE A 62 7.08 -17.26 44.55
C PHE A 62 6.86 -17.39 46.06
N GLY A 63 5.62 -17.50 46.48
CA GLY A 63 5.20 -17.90 47.82
C GLY A 63 4.24 -19.11 47.76
N GLN A 64 4.57 -20.14 48.52
CA GLN A 64 4.09 -21.50 48.54
C GLN A 64 2.63 -21.72 48.99
N SER A 65 2.05 -22.77 48.38
CA SER A 65 1.19 -23.86 48.90
C SER A 65 -0.10 -23.52 49.65
N LEU A 66 -1.18 -24.16 49.21
CA LEU A 66 -1.92 -25.21 49.99
C LEU A 66 -3.02 -25.83 49.10
N THR A 67 -2.87 -27.13 48.91
CA THR A 67 -3.77 -28.27 48.84
C THR A 67 -5.29 -28.15 48.70
N ASP A 68 -5.77 -29.04 47.80
CA ASP A 68 -7.05 -29.75 47.76
C ASP A 68 -8.33 -29.01 47.40
N ALA A 69 -8.85 -29.30 46.20
CA ALA A 69 -10.17 -29.91 46.02
C ALA A 69 -10.59 -30.02 44.55
N GLU A 70 -10.97 -31.25 44.22
CA GLU A 70 -11.93 -31.65 43.19
C GLU A 70 -11.78 -31.20 41.73
N SER A 71 -11.41 -32.22 40.93
CA SER A 71 -11.53 -32.32 39.50
C SER A 71 -12.99 -32.16 39.03
N ILE A 72 -13.32 -31.03 38.44
CA ILE A 72 -14.44 -30.90 37.52
C ILE A 72 -13.83 -30.82 36.11
N GLU A 73 -13.96 -31.92 35.36
CA GLU A 73 -13.70 -31.95 33.91
C GLU A 73 -14.56 -30.89 33.21
N ARG A 74 -13.98 -29.74 32.89
CA ARG A 74 -14.51 -28.85 31.89
C ARG A 74 -13.98 -29.31 30.55
N SER A 75 -14.82 -30.03 29.78
CA SER A 75 -14.57 -30.23 28.37
C SER A 75 -14.60 -28.87 27.68
N GLU A 76 -13.43 -28.38 27.28
CA GLU A 76 -13.32 -27.25 26.36
C GLU A 76 -13.90 -27.66 25.01
N PRO A 77 -14.77 -26.86 24.38
CA PRO A 77 -15.18 -27.12 23.02
C PRO A 77 -13.95 -26.98 22.12
N SER A 78 -13.53 -28.08 21.51
CA SER A 78 -12.52 -28.10 20.48
C SER A 78 -13.02 -27.23 19.32
N PHE A 79 -12.44 -26.05 19.18
CA PHE A 79 -12.61 -25.22 18.00
C PHE A 79 -11.91 -25.92 16.84
N ASP A 80 -12.70 -26.56 15.98
CA ASP A 80 -12.22 -27.13 14.73
C ASP A 80 -11.79 -25.96 13.81
N GLY A 81 -10.49 -25.67 13.83
CA GLY A 81 -9.85 -24.58 13.06
C GLY A 81 -9.77 -24.83 11.56
N SER A 82 -10.50 -25.81 11.01
CA SER A 82 -10.36 -26.24 9.62
C SER A 82 -11.29 -25.56 8.62
N LEU A 83 -12.12 -24.57 9.01
CA LEU A 83 -13.13 -23.97 8.11
C LEU A 83 -12.81 -22.55 7.61
N TYR A 84 -11.65 -21.97 7.89
CA TYR A 84 -11.23 -20.69 7.33
C TYR A 84 -9.80 -20.72 6.80
N GLN A 85 -9.46 -21.72 6.02
CA GLN A 85 -8.47 -21.51 4.98
C GLN A 85 -9.22 -20.79 3.84
N SER A 86 -9.12 -19.47 3.81
CA SER A 86 -9.31 -18.73 2.57
C SER A 86 -8.33 -19.33 1.58
N ASN A 87 -8.83 -20.03 0.58
CA ASN A 87 -8.07 -20.44 -0.59
C ASN A 87 -7.73 -19.20 -1.46
N LEU A 88 -7.12 -18.18 -0.85
CA LEU A 88 -6.29 -17.24 -1.53
C LEU A 88 -4.97 -17.99 -1.73
N THR A 89 -4.84 -18.69 -2.85
CA THR A 89 -3.52 -18.98 -3.40
C THR A 89 -2.78 -17.65 -3.32
N PRO A 90 -1.62 -17.57 -2.62
CA PRO A 90 -0.84 -16.35 -2.63
C PRO A 90 -0.61 -16.02 -4.11
N GLU A 91 -1.07 -14.84 -4.54
CA GLU A 91 -0.91 -14.37 -5.90
C GLU A 91 0.59 -14.44 -6.18
N LYS A 92 0.98 -15.33 -7.09
CA LYS A 92 2.39 -15.58 -7.42
C LYS A 92 2.88 -14.32 -8.12
N PHE A 93 3.63 -13.48 -7.41
CA PHE A 93 4.17 -12.25 -7.97
C PHE A 93 5.19 -12.61 -9.04
N ALA A 94 4.83 -12.45 -10.29
CA ALA A 94 5.75 -12.53 -11.41
C ALA A 94 6.58 -11.25 -11.51
N ILE A 95 7.79 -11.37 -12.03
CA ILE A 95 8.65 -10.23 -12.40
C ILE A 95 7.90 -9.37 -13.42
N ASP A 96 7.80 -8.08 -13.16
CA ASP A 96 7.14 -7.12 -14.05
C ASP A 96 8.10 -5.97 -14.41
N PRO A 97 8.64 -5.94 -15.64
CA PRO A 97 9.60 -4.92 -16.07
C PRO A 97 9.08 -3.48 -16.00
N ARG A 98 7.77 -3.28 -15.79
CA ARG A 98 7.15 -1.94 -15.62
C ARG A 98 7.44 -1.34 -14.27
N ILE A 99 7.60 -2.18 -13.24
CA ILE A 99 7.81 -1.73 -11.85
C ILE A 99 9.09 -2.29 -11.25
N ASP A 100 9.72 -3.27 -11.90
CA ASP A 100 10.94 -3.92 -11.45
C ASP A 100 12.14 -3.53 -12.32
N CYS A 101 13.28 -3.39 -11.70
CA CYS A 101 14.56 -3.48 -12.41
C CYS A 101 14.90 -4.94 -12.61
N VAL A 102 15.11 -5.36 -13.85
CA VAL A 102 15.44 -6.74 -14.21
C VAL A 102 16.90 -6.82 -14.64
N ILE A 103 17.65 -7.74 -14.03
CA ILE A 103 19.02 -8.11 -14.37
C ILE A 103 18.97 -9.53 -14.90
N THR A 104 19.51 -9.76 -16.09
CA THR A 104 19.53 -11.09 -16.71
C THR A 104 20.92 -11.71 -16.66
N LEU A 105 20.99 -12.96 -16.20
CA LEU A 105 22.19 -13.80 -16.23
C LEU A 105 21.98 -14.89 -17.28
N ARG A 106 22.96 -15.07 -18.18
CA ARG A 106 22.95 -16.13 -19.21
C ARG A 106 24.08 -17.10 -18.96
N PHE A 107 23.72 -18.38 -18.99
CA PHE A 107 24.67 -19.47 -18.78
C PHE A 107 25.12 -20.06 -20.12
N ASP A 108 26.42 -20.38 -20.26
CA ASP A 108 26.93 -21.07 -21.41
C ASP A 108 26.47 -22.54 -21.43
N GLU A 109 26.30 -23.16 -20.27
CA GLU A 109 25.72 -24.48 -20.03
C GLU A 109 24.63 -24.34 -18.96
N ALA A 110 23.53 -25.14 -19.11
CA ALA A 110 22.44 -25.08 -18.13
C ALA A 110 22.91 -25.45 -16.71
N ILE A 111 22.50 -24.68 -15.72
CA ILE A 111 22.86 -24.86 -14.32
C ILE A 111 21.66 -25.43 -13.56
N SER A 112 21.93 -26.26 -12.53
CA SER A 112 20.86 -26.82 -11.70
C SER A 112 20.23 -25.78 -10.79
N GLY A 113 18.90 -25.85 -10.62
CA GLY A 113 18.21 -24.97 -9.69
C GLY A 113 18.67 -25.10 -8.25
N ALA A 114 19.15 -26.29 -7.84
CA ALA A 114 19.71 -26.50 -6.51
C ALA A 114 20.96 -25.64 -6.29
N GLU A 115 21.87 -25.53 -7.25
CA GLU A 115 23.08 -24.72 -7.18
C GLU A 115 22.74 -23.22 -7.13
N ILE A 116 21.80 -22.76 -7.94
CA ILE A 116 21.33 -21.38 -7.92
C ILE A 116 20.68 -21.04 -6.56
N LEU A 117 19.82 -21.94 -6.05
CA LEU A 117 19.12 -21.74 -4.79
C LEU A 117 20.06 -21.70 -3.58
N GLU A 118 21.17 -22.47 -3.58
CA GLU A 118 22.18 -22.42 -2.53
C GLU A 118 22.78 -21.02 -2.44
N GLU A 119 23.11 -20.40 -3.56
CA GLU A 119 23.69 -19.05 -3.60
C GLU A 119 22.67 -17.96 -3.22
N VAL A 120 21.46 -17.97 -3.80
CA VAL A 120 20.45 -16.93 -3.53
C VAL A 120 19.79 -17.07 -2.16
N SER A 121 19.84 -18.25 -1.52
CA SER A 121 19.32 -18.45 -0.16
C SER A 121 20.00 -17.57 0.88
N THR A 122 21.22 -17.12 0.62
CA THR A 122 21.99 -16.21 1.48
C THR A 122 21.48 -14.78 1.44
N TRP A 123 20.57 -14.45 0.50
CA TRP A 123 20.06 -13.09 0.28
C TRP A 123 18.87 -12.70 1.17
N THR A 124 18.58 -13.51 2.19
CA THR A 124 17.44 -13.26 3.13
C THR A 124 17.51 -11.92 3.83
N ASP A 125 18.72 -11.32 3.95
CA ASP A 125 18.94 -10.04 4.63
C ASP A 125 18.46 -8.83 3.82
N LEU A 126 18.30 -8.96 2.50
CA LEU A 126 17.71 -7.90 1.67
C LEU A 126 16.25 -7.59 2.05
N GLY A 127 15.59 -8.48 2.79
CA GLY A 127 14.21 -8.30 3.25
C GLY A 127 14.04 -7.67 4.64
N SER A 128 15.09 -7.61 5.50
CA SER A 128 14.92 -7.21 6.91
C SER A 128 15.09 -5.70 7.15
N GLN A 129 15.78 -4.99 6.27
CA GLN A 129 15.97 -3.53 6.33
C GLN A 129 15.51 -2.81 5.05
N SER A 130 15.31 -3.54 3.96
CA SER A 130 14.90 -3.05 2.65
C SER A 130 13.39 -3.06 2.53
N SER A 131 12.81 -1.96 2.06
CA SER A 131 11.39 -1.88 1.72
C SER A 131 11.08 -2.50 0.35
N ALA A 132 12.09 -2.77 -0.46
CA ALA A 132 11.94 -3.29 -1.81
C ALA A 132 11.95 -4.82 -1.81
N ARG A 133 11.00 -5.39 -2.56
CA ARG A 133 10.95 -6.84 -2.81
C ARG A 133 11.88 -7.18 -3.94
N TRP A 134 12.68 -8.22 -3.76
CA TRP A 134 13.45 -8.82 -4.83
C TRP A 134 12.86 -10.19 -5.22
N MET A 135 13.07 -10.61 -6.46
CA MET A 135 12.55 -11.85 -7.03
C MET A 135 13.59 -12.49 -7.93
N CYS A 136 13.48 -13.79 -8.11
CA CYS A 136 14.33 -14.58 -8.98
C CYS A 136 13.48 -15.59 -9.72
N GLU A 137 13.62 -15.62 -11.04
CA GLU A 137 12.97 -16.58 -11.95
C GLU A 137 14.00 -17.16 -12.90
N GLY A 138 13.84 -18.44 -13.25
CA GLY A 138 14.71 -19.15 -14.20
C GLY A 138 14.00 -19.48 -15.49
N LEU A 139 14.72 -19.45 -16.61
CA LEU A 139 14.26 -19.98 -17.89
C LEU A 139 14.64 -21.46 -17.97
N ASN A 140 13.65 -22.34 -17.90
CA ASN A 140 13.86 -23.78 -17.89
C ASN A 140 14.57 -24.25 -19.19
N ALA A 141 15.64 -25.02 -19.04
CA ALA A 141 16.47 -25.51 -20.14
C ALA A 141 15.94 -26.77 -20.78
N ASP A 142 14.87 -27.41 -20.25
CA ASP A 142 14.28 -28.61 -20.86
C ASP A 142 13.64 -28.31 -22.21
N VAL A 143 14.00 -29.08 -23.21
CA VAL A 143 13.60 -28.89 -24.61
C VAL A 143 12.08 -29.03 -24.81
N ASP A 144 11.40 -29.75 -23.91
CA ASP A 144 9.95 -29.98 -23.97
C ASP A 144 9.17 -28.92 -23.12
N ALA A 145 9.85 -28.08 -22.32
CA ALA A 145 9.22 -26.95 -21.63
C ALA A 145 8.99 -25.82 -22.62
N ALA A 146 7.80 -25.21 -22.59
CA ALA A 146 7.62 -23.92 -23.25
C ALA A 146 8.66 -22.95 -22.69
N GLU A 147 9.21 -22.05 -23.53
CA GLU A 147 10.12 -20.97 -23.08
C GLU A 147 9.40 -20.06 -22.09
N THR A 148 9.24 -20.55 -20.85
CA THR A 148 8.54 -19.84 -19.78
C THR A 148 9.49 -19.60 -18.61
N TRP A 149 9.41 -18.40 -18.07
CA TRP A 149 10.06 -18.05 -16.82
C TRP A 149 9.26 -18.64 -15.66
N GLU A 150 9.95 -19.29 -14.75
CA GLU A 150 9.35 -19.95 -13.59
C GLU A 150 10.15 -19.71 -12.31
N GLU A 151 9.51 -19.94 -11.18
CA GLU A 151 10.18 -19.97 -9.88
C GLU A 151 11.18 -21.13 -9.85
N LEU A 152 12.33 -20.91 -9.23
CA LEU A 152 13.40 -21.90 -9.18
C LEU A 152 12.96 -23.19 -8.50
N ASP A 153 13.08 -24.29 -9.21
CA ASP A 153 12.91 -25.64 -8.69
C ASP A 153 14.30 -26.31 -8.58
N PRO A 154 14.65 -26.87 -7.41
CA PRO A 154 15.96 -27.53 -7.23
C PRO A 154 16.19 -28.71 -8.16
N GLU A 155 15.14 -29.34 -8.68
CA GLU A 155 15.23 -30.50 -9.58
C GLU A 155 15.31 -30.12 -11.07
N ALA A 156 15.05 -28.84 -11.40
CA ALA A 156 15.12 -28.32 -12.78
C ALA A 156 16.51 -27.78 -13.11
N THR A 157 16.75 -27.54 -14.43
CA THR A 157 17.94 -26.88 -14.94
C THR A 157 17.55 -25.62 -15.71
N TYR A 158 18.38 -24.59 -15.65
CA TYR A 158 18.06 -23.27 -16.21
C TYR A 158 19.17 -22.79 -17.15
N SER A 159 18.75 -22.21 -18.29
CA SER A 159 19.65 -21.60 -19.27
C SER A 159 19.87 -20.10 -19.02
N GLU A 160 18.87 -19.44 -18.45
CA GLU A 160 18.93 -18.03 -18.06
C GLU A 160 18.29 -17.83 -16.69
N LEU A 161 18.69 -16.74 -16.01
CA LEU A 161 18.14 -16.31 -14.73
C LEU A 161 17.77 -14.84 -14.81
N GLN A 162 16.60 -14.48 -14.29
CA GLN A 162 16.21 -13.10 -14.07
C GLN A 162 16.20 -12.79 -12.57
N LEU A 163 16.96 -11.77 -12.19
CA LEU A 163 16.92 -11.16 -10.87
C LEU A 163 16.19 -9.84 -10.98
N ALA A 164 15.21 -9.60 -10.13
CA ALA A 164 14.44 -8.37 -10.17
C ALA A 164 14.31 -7.74 -8.80
N ILE A 165 14.30 -6.42 -8.76
CA ILE A 165 14.02 -5.64 -7.54
C ILE A 165 13.03 -4.55 -7.87
N GLN A 166 12.01 -4.39 -7.02
CA GLN A 166 10.96 -3.39 -7.20
C GLN A 166 11.52 -1.98 -7.06
N LEU A 167 11.29 -1.14 -8.06
CA LEU A 167 11.85 0.20 -8.16
C LEU A 167 11.15 1.25 -7.30
N ALA A 168 9.83 1.13 -7.09
CA ALA A 168 9.06 2.05 -6.28
C ALA A 168 7.89 1.35 -5.58
N SER A 169 7.43 1.93 -4.48
CA SER A 169 6.22 1.55 -3.76
C SER A 169 5.59 2.78 -3.13
N ARG A 170 4.48 2.65 -2.43
CA ARG A 170 3.85 3.74 -1.66
C ARG A 170 4.79 4.41 -0.65
N ARG A 171 5.91 3.79 -0.29
CA ARG A 171 6.94 4.33 0.60
C ARG A 171 7.94 5.24 -0.12
N GLY A 172 7.88 5.27 -1.44
CA GLY A 172 8.78 6.02 -2.30
C GLY A 172 9.64 5.14 -3.21
N PRO A 173 10.56 5.75 -3.98
CA PRO A 173 11.47 5.05 -4.87
C PRO A 173 12.55 4.30 -4.07
N ILE A 174 13.13 3.25 -4.67
CA ILE A 174 14.24 2.50 -4.09
C ILE A 174 15.44 3.40 -3.80
N GLY A 175 16.11 3.18 -2.66
CA GLY A 175 17.29 3.93 -2.26
C GLY A 175 18.57 3.52 -3.02
N VAL A 176 19.50 4.47 -3.16
CA VAL A 176 20.80 4.23 -3.83
C VAL A 176 21.57 3.07 -3.18
N LEU A 177 21.61 3.02 -1.85
CA LEU A 177 22.36 1.98 -1.12
C LEU A 177 21.76 0.60 -1.35
N GLU A 178 20.44 0.50 -1.29
CA GLU A 178 19.68 -0.72 -1.48
C GLU A 178 19.86 -1.27 -2.90
N LEU A 179 19.72 -0.39 -3.91
CA LEU A 179 19.92 -0.77 -5.30
C LEU A 179 21.38 -1.18 -5.58
N SER A 180 22.36 -0.45 -5.01
CA SER A 180 23.78 -0.77 -5.18
C SER A 180 24.16 -2.10 -4.53
N ASP A 181 23.58 -2.43 -3.35
CA ASP A 181 23.78 -3.72 -2.71
C ASP A 181 23.22 -4.86 -3.56
N PHE A 182 21.99 -4.69 -4.08
CA PHE A 182 21.38 -5.65 -4.99
C PHE A 182 22.23 -5.89 -6.25
N CYS A 183 22.69 -4.81 -6.91
CA CYS A 183 23.56 -4.92 -8.09
C CYS A 183 24.89 -5.63 -7.78
N SER A 184 25.48 -5.34 -6.61
CA SER A 184 26.74 -5.98 -6.18
C SER A 184 26.57 -7.48 -5.94
N ARG A 185 25.44 -7.88 -5.35
CA ARG A 185 25.09 -9.30 -5.16
C ARG A 185 24.81 -10.00 -6.48
N ALA A 186 24.09 -9.35 -7.40
CA ALA A 186 23.84 -9.88 -8.74
C ALA A 186 25.17 -10.10 -9.51
N GLN A 187 26.10 -9.16 -9.40
CA GLN A 187 27.44 -9.30 -10.00
C GLN A 187 28.23 -10.47 -9.38
N ALA A 188 28.23 -10.59 -8.05
CA ALA A 188 28.91 -11.68 -7.36
C ALA A 188 28.32 -13.05 -7.72
N LEU A 189 26.98 -13.13 -7.82
CA LEU A 189 26.28 -14.34 -8.26
C LEU A 189 26.69 -14.72 -9.69
N ALA A 190 26.75 -13.74 -10.61
CA ALA A 190 27.18 -13.97 -11.99
C ALA A 190 28.62 -14.50 -12.06
N GLU A 191 29.51 -13.97 -11.22
CA GLU A 191 30.90 -14.45 -11.13
C GLU A 191 30.98 -15.86 -10.56
N THR A 192 30.20 -16.18 -9.51
CA THR A 192 30.17 -17.51 -8.89
C THR A 192 29.64 -18.57 -9.86
N LEU A 193 28.55 -18.27 -10.58
CA LEU A 193 27.92 -19.20 -11.51
C LEU A 193 28.55 -19.17 -12.93
N GLY A 194 29.59 -18.36 -13.15
CA GLY A 194 30.26 -18.25 -14.43
C GLY A 194 29.37 -17.76 -15.58
N SER A 195 28.40 -16.90 -15.28
CA SER A 195 27.43 -16.41 -16.24
C SER A 195 27.78 -15.06 -16.86
N GLN A 196 27.20 -14.76 -18.03
CA GLN A 196 27.20 -13.43 -18.60
C GLN A 196 26.06 -12.62 -17.97
N ILE A 197 26.37 -11.42 -17.49
CA ILE A 197 25.38 -10.54 -16.83
C ILE A 197 25.01 -9.38 -17.77
N ASP A 198 23.69 -9.14 -17.92
CA ASP A 198 23.14 -7.95 -18.55
C ASP A 198 22.44 -7.11 -17.48
N MET A 199 23.09 -6.02 -17.10
CA MET A 199 22.68 -5.16 -16.00
C MET A 199 22.70 -3.69 -16.41
N PRO A 200 21.57 -2.96 -16.31
CA PRO A 200 21.54 -1.53 -16.54
C PRO A 200 22.43 -0.78 -15.56
N SER A 201 22.81 0.46 -15.88
CA SER A 201 23.57 1.27 -14.92
C SER A 201 22.71 1.67 -13.71
N VAL A 202 23.31 1.77 -12.52
CA VAL A 202 22.62 2.19 -11.29
C VAL A 202 21.95 3.56 -11.48
N SER A 203 22.58 4.48 -12.23
CA SER A 203 21.98 5.80 -12.52
C SER A 203 20.70 5.68 -13.34
N THR A 204 20.67 4.85 -14.37
CA THR A 204 19.48 4.61 -15.18
C THR A 204 18.35 4.00 -14.35
N MET A 205 18.67 3.01 -13.50
CA MET A 205 17.68 2.39 -12.62
C MET A 205 17.08 3.39 -11.63
N LEU A 206 17.91 4.29 -11.06
CA LEU A 206 17.43 5.33 -10.14
C LEU A 206 16.58 6.39 -10.83
N GLU A 207 16.86 6.71 -12.10
CA GLU A 207 16.02 7.60 -12.90
C GLU A 207 14.65 6.93 -13.14
N SER A 208 14.62 5.69 -13.59
CA SER A 208 13.38 4.92 -13.75
C SER A 208 12.59 4.79 -12.45
N ALA A 209 13.26 4.58 -11.30
CA ALA A 209 12.62 4.54 -9.99
C ALA A 209 11.91 5.87 -9.64
N LYS A 210 12.54 7.01 -9.93
CA LYS A 210 11.95 8.33 -9.68
C LYS A 210 10.78 8.63 -10.61
N GLU A 211 10.88 8.25 -11.89
CA GLU A 211 9.80 8.41 -12.86
C GLU A 211 8.58 7.57 -12.45
N LEU A 212 8.82 6.32 -12.06
CA LEU A 212 7.79 5.41 -11.57
C LEU A 212 7.13 5.95 -10.29
N ASP A 213 7.91 6.43 -9.32
CA ASP A 213 7.42 7.03 -8.07
C ASP A 213 6.56 8.28 -8.35
N GLY A 214 6.98 9.13 -9.28
CA GLY A 214 6.21 10.30 -9.72
C GLY A 214 4.85 9.90 -10.32
N MET A 215 4.84 8.92 -11.22
CA MET A 215 3.62 8.39 -11.83
C MET A 215 2.70 7.76 -10.78
N ALA A 216 3.28 6.98 -9.85
CA ALA A 216 2.53 6.38 -8.76
C ALA A 216 1.90 7.43 -7.84
N ALA A 217 2.65 8.48 -7.47
CA ALA A 217 2.15 9.56 -6.62
C ALA A 217 0.98 10.33 -7.24
N ASP A 218 0.98 10.53 -8.56
CA ASP A 218 -0.11 11.17 -9.29
C ASP A 218 -1.38 10.31 -9.34
N SER A 219 -1.25 9.02 -9.15
CA SER A 219 -2.33 8.03 -9.28
C SER A 219 -2.76 7.40 -7.94
N ASP A 220 -2.03 7.64 -6.86
CA ASP A 220 -2.30 7.10 -5.52
C ASP A 220 -3.43 7.89 -4.84
N ILE A 221 -4.66 7.58 -5.22
CA ILE A 221 -5.86 8.26 -4.72
C ILE A 221 -6.63 7.35 -3.79
N GLN A 222 -6.83 7.82 -2.56
CA GLN A 222 -7.77 7.26 -1.61
C GLN A 222 -8.99 8.16 -1.53
N LEU A 223 -10.16 7.59 -1.84
CA LEU A 223 -11.44 8.28 -1.78
C LEU A 223 -12.14 7.96 -0.46
N SER A 224 -12.71 8.98 0.19
CA SER A 224 -13.47 8.85 1.42
C SER A 224 -14.93 9.30 1.28
N ILE A 225 -15.82 8.64 2.01
CA ILE A 225 -17.20 9.07 2.25
C ILE A 225 -17.43 9.06 3.76
N ASN A 226 -17.94 10.19 4.28
CA ASN A 226 -18.23 10.31 5.71
C ASN A 226 -19.73 10.22 5.94
N ILE A 227 -20.12 9.43 6.95
CA ILE A 227 -21.48 9.29 7.43
C ILE A 227 -21.53 9.90 8.83
N LEU A 228 -22.18 11.06 8.97
CA LEU A 228 -22.40 11.69 10.26
C LEU A 228 -23.71 11.18 10.85
N PHE A 229 -23.69 10.70 12.10
CA PHE A 229 -24.85 10.19 12.80
C PHE A 229 -25.55 11.33 13.55
N ASP A 230 -26.87 11.37 13.50
CA ASP A 230 -27.63 12.36 14.27
C ASP A 230 -27.48 12.13 15.77
N GLU A 231 -27.43 10.86 16.19
CA GLU A 231 -27.14 10.47 17.57
C GLU A 231 -25.98 9.44 17.60
N PRO A 232 -25.04 9.56 18.57
CA PRO A 232 -23.95 8.61 18.69
C PRO A 232 -24.47 7.19 18.96
N CYS A 233 -24.04 6.23 18.13
CA CYS A 233 -24.42 4.81 18.21
C CYS A 233 -23.51 4.06 19.17
N PRO A 234 -24.05 3.31 20.16
CA PRO A 234 -23.24 2.42 21.00
C PRO A 234 -22.52 1.35 20.14
N TRP A 235 -21.26 1.01 20.51
CA TRP A 235 -20.44 0.09 19.75
C TRP A 235 -21.14 -1.22 19.40
N GLY A 236 -21.85 -1.87 20.36
CA GLY A 236 -22.52 -3.15 20.12
C GLY A 236 -23.61 -3.08 19.04
N ASN A 237 -24.37 -1.97 18.98
CA ASN A 237 -25.38 -1.75 17.96
C ASN A 237 -24.74 -1.45 16.61
N PHE A 238 -23.64 -0.68 16.62
CA PHE A 238 -22.87 -0.37 15.43
C PHE A 238 -22.22 -1.62 14.85
N ASP A 239 -21.55 -2.48 15.65
CA ASP A 239 -20.96 -3.73 15.21
C ASP A 239 -22.01 -4.68 14.61
N ALA A 240 -23.19 -4.77 15.24
CA ALA A 240 -24.30 -5.57 14.72
C ALA A 240 -24.80 -5.04 13.35
N LEU A 241 -24.92 -3.72 13.19
CA LEU A 241 -25.28 -3.07 11.94
C LEU A 241 -24.25 -3.40 10.84
N MET A 242 -22.95 -3.20 11.11
CA MET A 242 -21.89 -3.41 10.12
C MET A 242 -21.86 -4.87 9.66
N ARG A 243 -22.00 -5.83 10.58
CA ARG A 243 -22.06 -7.27 10.25
C ARG A 243 -23.29 -7.60 9.43
N GLN A 244 -24.47 -7.03 9.77
CA GLN A 244 -25.70 -7.22 9.02
C GLN A 244 -25.57 -6.69 7.59
N ARG A 245 -24.79 -5.63 7.38
CA ARG A 245 -24.47 -5.06 6.07
C ARG A 245 -23.38 -5.81 5.31
N GLY A 246 -22.84 -6.91 5.86
CA GLY A 246 -21.85 -7.74 5.21
C GLY A 246 -20.40 -7.32 5.44
N PHE A 247 -20.16 -6.31 6.27
CA PHE A 247 -18.80 -5.93 6.65
C PHE A 247 -18.19 -6.96 7.59
N LYS A 248 -16.90 -7.17 7.48
CA LYS A 248 -16.10 -8.00 8.37
C LYS A 248 -15.21 -7.12 9.24
N LEU A 249 -15.13 -7.45 10.53
CA LEU A 249 -14.19 -6.77 11.41
C LEU A 249 -12.78 -7.26 11.10
N ALA A 250 -11.86 -6.34 10.82
CA ALA A 250 -10.46 -6.64 10.55
C ALA A 250 -9.75 -7.23 11.77
N ARG A 251 -8.58 -7.85 11.57
CA ARG A 251 -7.81 -8.50 12.65
C ARG A 251 -7.40 -7.54 13.79
N ASN A 252 -7.25 -6.24 13.49
CA ASN A 252 -6.96 -5.21 14.49
C ASN A 252 -8.14 -4.93 15.44
N GLY A 253 -9.35 -5.43 15.14
CA GLY A 253 -10.57 -5.24 15.94
C GLY A 253 -11.10 -3.80 15.94
N ARG A 254 -10.62 -2.93 15.03
CA ARG A 254 -10.91 -1.48 15.01
C ARG A 254 -11.40 -0.97 13.66
N GLN A 255 -11.29 -1.77 12.61
CA GLN A 255 -11.60 -1.41 11.24
C GLN A 255 -12.55 -2.43 10.64
N TYR A 256 -13.48 -1.99 9.81
CA TYR A 256 -14.37 -2.86 9.07
C TYR A 256 -13.98 -2.90 7.61
N GLU A 257 -14.06 -4.08 7.00
CA GLU A 257 -13.68 -4.36 5.62
C GLU A 257 -14.89 -4.91 4.87
N TYR A 258 -15.13 -4.39 3.67
CA TYR A 258 -16.18 -4.86 2.79
C TYR A 258 -15.59 -5.61 1.60
N TYR A 259 -16.00 -6.86 1.43
CA TYR A 259 -15.51 -7.74 0.39
C TYR A 259 -16.60 -8.07 -0.63
N SER A 260 -16.22 -8.14 -1.91
CA SER A 260 -17.03 -8.70 -2.99
C SER A 260 -16.19 -9.75 -3.73
N ASN A 261 -16.72 -10.96 -3.91
CA ASN A 261 -16.02 -12.06 -4.61
C ASN A 261 -14.59 -12.36 -4.08
N GLY A 262 -14.33 -12.10 -2.81
CA GLY A 262 -13.00 -12.26 -2.21
C GLY A 262 -12.07 -11.05 -2.36
N VAL A 263 -12.46 -10.03 -3.12
CA VAL A 263 -11.71 -8.78 -3.28
C VAL A 263 -12.13 -7.78 -2.22
N LEU A 264 -11.16 -7.14 -1.55
CA LEU A 264 -11.42 -6.02 -0.64
C LEU A 264 -11.82 -4.79 -1.47
N MET A 265 -13.07 -4.37 -1.34
CA MET A 265 -13.63 -3.25 -2.09
C MET A 265 -13.32 -1.91 -1.44
N PHE A 266 -13.56 -1.80 -0.15
CA PHE A 266 -13.32 -0.62 0.68
C PHE A 266 -13.32 -1.00 2.15
N SER A 267 -12.83 -0.10 2.99
CA SER A 267 -12.76 -0.31 4.43
C SER A 267 -13.30 0.89 5.20
N SER A 268 -13.48 0.76 6.51
CA SER A 268 -13.72 1.92 7.37
C SER A 268 -12.39 2.53 7.83
N SER A 269 -12.43 3.78 8.30
CA SER A 269 -11.37 4.29 9.17
C SER A 269 -11.30 3.50 10.47
N GLU A 270 -10.20 3.63 11.21
CA GLU A 270 -10.10 3.03 12.55
C GLU A 270 -11.10 3.66 13.52
N LEU A 271 -11.75 2.82 14.30
CA LEU A 271 -12.75 3.16 15.30
C LEU A 271 -12.29 2.67 16.69
N ASP A 272 -12.71 3.36 17.74
CA ASP A 272 -12.44 2.94 19.13
C ASP A 272 -13.62 2.11 19.66
N PRO A 273 -13.44 0.79 19.90
CA PRO A 273 -14.51 -0.07 20.42
C PRO A 273 -15.04 0.32 21.81
N ASN A 274 -14.30 1.16 22.54
CA ASN A 274 -14.69 1.62 23.87
C ASN A 274 -15.50 2.92 23.85
N ARG A 275 -15.78 3.46 22.66
CA ARG A 275 -16.54 4.70 22.47
C ARG A 275 -17.80 4.47 21.66
N THR A 276 -18.73 5.39 21.78
CA THR A 276 -19.87 5.50 20.87
C THR A 276 -19.39 6.06 19.53
N VAL A 277 -19.98 5.54 18.43
CA VAL A 277 -19.64 5.97 17.07
C VAL A 277 -20.60 7.10 16.68
N ALA A 278 -20.04 8.29 16.43
CA ALA A 278 -20.80 9.46 15.96
C ALA A 278 -20.58 9.73 14.45
N GLN A 279 -19.53 9.11 13.89
CA GLN A 279 -19.16 9.23 12.49
C GLN A 279 -18.53 7.92 12.02
N LEU A 280 -18.88 7.51 10.80
CA LEU A 280 -18.21 6.43 10.08
C LEU A 280 -17.60 7.02 8.81
N THR A 281 -16.32 6.79 8.59
CA THR A 281 -15.64 7.11 7.32
C THR A 281 -15.40 5.82 6.56
N LEU A 282 -15.90 5.70 5.35
CA LEU A 282 -15.57 4.64 4.41
C LEU A 282 -14.43 5.11 3.49
N LEU A 283 -13.48 4.23 3.24
CA LEU A 283 -12.24 4.51 2.51
C LEU A 283 -12.09 3.53 1.35
N LEU A 284 -12.02 4.04 0.14
CA LEU A 284 -11.72 3.29 -1.07
C LEU A 284 -10.30 3.62 -1.55
N ASP A 285 -9.46 2.64 -1.64
CA ASP A 285 -8.13 2.72 -2.23
C ASP A 285 -8.25 2.42 -3.73
N VAL A 286 -8.39 3.49 -4.52
CA VAL A 286 -8.84 3.39 -5.92
C VAL A 286 -7.91 2.54 -6.79
N PRO A 287 -6.56 2.64 -6.73
CA PRO A 287 -5.68 1.83 -7.54
C PRO A 287 -5.74 0.32 -7.23
N LEU A 288 -6.19 -0.06 -6.03
CA LEU A 288 -6.21 -1.46 -5.59
C LEU A 288 -7.46 -2.23 -6.00
N VAL A 289 -8.48 -1.56 -6.54
CA VAL A 289 -9.75 -2.22 -6.92
C VAL A 289 -10.01 -1.99 -8.41
N ALA A 290 -10.28 -3.08 -9.14
CA ALA A 290 -10.55 -3.02 -10.57
C ALA A 290 -11.80 -2.15 -10.86
N GLN A 291 -11.76 -1.40 -11.97
CA GLN A 291 -12.83 -0.49 -12.35
C GLN A 291 -14.19 -1.19 -12.53
N ASP A 292 -14.20 -2.41 -13.09
CA ASP A 292 -15.38 -3.21 -13.35
C ASP A 292 -16.09 -3.70 -12.07
N GLU A 293 -15.38 -3.76 -10.93
CA GLU A 293 -15.99 -4.05 -9.63
C GLU A 293 -16.88 -2.91 -9.11
N ARG A 294 -16.75 -1.70 -9.66
CA ARG A 294 -17.57 -0.52 -9.32
C ARG A 294 -17.58 -0.22 -7.83
N ALA A 295 -16.38 -0.20 -7.23
CA ALA A 295 -16.22 -0.08 -5.78
C ALA A 295 -16.80 1.22 -5.21
N PHE A 296 -16.69 2.34 -5.93
CA PHE A 296 -17.27 3.61 -5.51
C PHE A 296 -18.78 3.57 -5.41
N GLU A 297 -19.46 3.00 -6.40
CA GLU A 297 -20.92 2.86 -6.39
C GLU A 297 -21.38 2.00 -5.23
N ARG A 298 -20.71 0.86 -5.00
CA ARG A 298 -21.02 -0.02 -3.86
C ARG A 298 -20.79 0.68 -2.52
N MET A 299 -19.68 1.43 -2.39
CA MET A 299 -19.40 2.20 -1.18
C MET A 299 -20.44 3.29 -0.93
N LEU A 300 -20.90 3.96 -1.98
CA LEU A 300 -21.95 4.96 -1.92
C LEU A 300 -23.30 4.36 -1.49
N ASP A 301 -23.69 3.24 -2.12
CA ASP A 301 -24.94 2.53 -1.79
C ASP A 301 -24.93 2.06 -0.33
N GLU A 302 -23.85 1.43 0.14
CA GLU A 302 -23.72 1.02 1.54
C GLU A 302 -23.73 2.23 2.49
N GLY A 303 -23.07 3.33 2.11
CA GLY A 303 -23.09 4.59 2.87
C GLY A 303 -24.50 5.16 3.03
N ILE A 304 -25.29 5.17 1.95
CA ILE A 304 -26.70 5.63 1.98
C ILE A 304 -27.53 4.75 2.90
N GLU A 305 -27.43 3.44 2.77
CA GLU A 305 -28.17 2.49 3.58
C GLU A 305 -27.81 2.58 5.08
N ILE A 306 -26.53 2.71 5.39
CA ILE A 306 -26.07 2.92 6.78
C ILE A 306 -26.64 4.24 7.32
N ALA A 307 -26.54 5.33 6.55
CA ALA A 307 -27.05 6.65 6.95
C ALA A 307 -28.56 6.62 7.25
N GLN A 308 -29.35 5.87 6.46
CA GLN A 308 -30.78 5.71 6.73
C GLN A 308 -31.04 5.02 8.08
N VAL A 309 -30.28 3.96 8.39
CA VAL A 309 -30.47 3.21 9.66
C VAL A 309 -30.06 4.02 10.87
N VAL A 310 -28.99 4.80 10.79
CA VAL A 310 -28.48 5.60 11.92
C VAL A 310 -29.10 7.00 11.98
N HIS A 311 -30.10 7.31 11.14
CA HIS A 311 -30.68 8.65 10.98
C HIS A 311 -29.59 9.72 10.76
N GLY A 312 -28.63 9.41 9.89
CA GLY A 312 -27.49 10.27 9.62
C GLY A 312 -27.49 10.82 8.19
N ARG A 313 -26.40 11.43 7.80
CA ARG A 313 -26.23 12.02 6.46
C ARG A 313 -24.83 11.76 5.92
N LEU A 314 -24.73 11.64 4.58
CA LEU A 314 -23.47 11.55 3.88
C LEU A 314 -22.90 12.94 3.65
N VAL A 315 -21.61 13.08 3.98
CA VAL A 315 -20.87 14.33 3.79
C VAL A 315 -19.50 14.06 3.20
N ASP A 316 -18.91 15.07 2.57
CA ASP A 316 -17.51 15.10 2.18
C ASP A 316 -16.59 15.36 3.37
N ASP A 317 -15.28 15.44 3.13
CA ASP A 317 -14.27 15.71 4.17
C ASP A 317 -14.39 17.11 4.81
N ASN A 318 -15.16 18.01 4.20
CA ASN A 318 -15.46 19.35 4.71
C ASN A 318 -16.79 19.39 5.49
N GLY A 319 -17.49 18.25 5.62
CA GLY A 319 -18.79 18.17 6.28
C GLY A 319 -19.96 18.69 5.44
N ILE A 320 -19.76 18.90 4.13
CA ILE A 320 -20.79 19.32 3.20
C ILE A 320 -21.55 18.09 2.70
N ASN A 321 -22.88 18.17 2.68
CA ASN A 321 -23.70 17.06 2.20
C ASN A 321 -23.32 16.64 0.78
N LEU A 322 -23.16 15.36 0.58
CA LEU A 322 -22.82 14.78 -0.72
C LEU A 322 -23.98 14.93 -1.68
N SER A 323 -23.88 15.88 -2.62
CA SER A 323 -24.92 16.14 -3.61
C SER A 323 -24.78 15.21 -4.82
N GLU A 324 -25.87 15.03 -5.57
CA GLU A 324 -25.84 14.28 -6.84
C GLU A 324 -24.81 14.84 -7.83
N ALA A 325 -24.68 16.17 -7.91
CA ALA A 325 -23.66 16.80 -8.75
C ALA A 325 -22.24 16.46 -8.32
N ALA A 326 -21.98 16.38 -7.00
CA ALA A 326 -20.68 15.95 -6.46
C ALA A 326 -20.38 14.48 -6.83
N VAL A 327 -21.37 13.59 -6.70
CA VAL A 327 -21.24 12.18 -7.09
C VAL A 327 -20.91 12.04 -8.58
N ILE A 328 -21.58 12.79 -9.46
CA ILE A 328 -21.28 12.79 -10.90
C ILE A 328 -19.85 13.27 -11.15
N SER A 329 -19.41 14.34 -10.49
CA SER A 329 -18.04 14.85 -10.61
C SER A 329 -16.99 13.83 -10.16
N ILE A 330 -17.22 13.13 -9.04
CA ILE A 330 -16.34 12.07 -8.55
C ILE A 330 -16.22 10.96 -9.59
N ARG A 331 -17.33 10.47 -10.14
CA ARG A 331 -17.32 9.44 -11.20
C ARG A 331 -16.45 9.84 -12.40
N GLN A 332 -16.62 11.08 -12.87
CA GLN A 332 -15.83 11.58 -13.99
C GLN A 332 -14.33 11.62 -13.67
N HIS A 333 -13.96 12.00 -12.44
CA HIS A 333 -12.54 11.96 -12.01
C HIS A 333 -12.00 10.54 -11.90
N LEU A 334 -12.80 9.61 -11.41
CA LEU A 334 -12.43 8.19 -11.33
C LEU A 334 -12.22 7.59 -12.72
N ASP A 335 -13.10 7.90 -13.70
CA ASP A 335 -12.92 7.44 -15.08
C ASP A 335 -11.60 7.91 -15.68
N VAL A 336 -11.22 9.17 -15.44
CA VAL A 336 -9.93 9.72 -15.89
C VAL A 336 -8.76 9.01 -15.19
N LEU A 337 -8.87 8.76 -13.90
CA LEU A 337 -7.84 8.10 -13.11
C LEU A 337 -7.62 6.65 -13.58
N TYR A 338 -8.69 5.89 -13.75
CA TYR A 338 -8.61 4.51 -14.27
C TYR A 338 -7.98 4.47 -15.67
N ALA A 339 -8.38 5.39 -16.55
CA ALA A 339 -7.78 5.50 -17.89
C ALA A 339 -6.27 5.85 -17.84
N ASN A 340 -5.84 6.66 -16.88
CA ASN A 340 -4.43 6.99 -16.69
C ASN A 340 -3.63 5.79 -16.16
N LEU A 341 -4.15 5.05 -15.19
CA LEU A 341 -3.54 3.82 -14.67
C LEU A 341 -3.37 2.79 -15.78
N GLU A 342 -4.42 2.56 -16.59
CA GLU A 342 -4.38 1.65 -17.74
C GLU A 342 -3.33 2.07 -18.77
N LYS A 343 -3.32 3.37 -19.14
CA LYS A 343 -2.35 3.95 -20.08
C LYS A 343 -0.89 3.78 -19.61
N ASN A 344 -0.66 3.88 -18.32
CA ASN A 344 0.66 3.71 -17.71
C ASN A 344 1.04 2.23 -17.51
N GLY A 345 0.19 1.29 -17.93
CA GLY A 345 0.43 -0.15 -17.82
C GLY A 345 0.30 -0.69 -16.39
N VAL A 346 -0.36 0.04 -15.50
CA VAL A 346 -0.66 -0.37 -14.12
C VAL A 346 -2.18 -0.37 -13.92
N PRO A 347 -2.91 -1.30 -14.55
CA PRO A 347 -4.37 -1.35 -14.41
C PRO A 347 -4.78 -1.48 -12.95
N SER A 348 -5.82 -0.75 -12.53
CA SER A 348 -6.35 -0.84 -11.18
C SER A 348 -6.76 -2.28 -10.83
N GLY A 349 -6.51 -2.72 -9.59
CA GLY A 349 -6.80 -4.07 -9.14
C GLY A 349 -5.86 -5.15 -9.69
N SER A 350 -4.86 -4.80 -10.53
CA SER A 350 -3.86 -5.75 -11.01
C SER A 350 -2.81 -6.09 -9.93
N SER A 351 -2.09 -7.19 -10.12
CA SER A 351 -0.94 -7.55 -9.26
C SER A 351 0.14 -6.46 -9.27
N THR A 352 0.36 -5.82 -10.42
CA THR A 352 1.26 -4.67 -10.56
C THR A 352 0.81 -3.50 -9.70
N ALA A 353 -0.48 -3.14 -9.76
CA ALA A 353 -1.06 -2.09 -8.91
C ALA A 353 -0.96 -2.45 -7.42
N SER A 354 -1.28 -3.70 -7.06
CA SER A 354 -1.17 -4.19 -5.67
C SER A 354 0.25 -4.08 -5.12
N ARG A 355 1.26 -4.30 -5.95
CA ARG A 355 2.68 -4.16 -5.57
C ARG A 355 3.10 -2.70 -5.46
N LEU A 356 2.70 -1.86 -6.42
CA LEU A 356 3.13 -0.46 -6.48
C LEU A 356 2.47 0.39 -5.39
N PHE A 357 1.21 0.13 -5.09
CA PHE A 357 0.40 0.89 -4.11
C PHE A 357 0.26 0.19 -2.74
N SER A 358 1.19 -0.71 -2.37
CA SER A 358 1.21 -1.40 -1.06
C SER A 358 2.20 -0.79 -0.06
#